data_b50e939865f633d7448bf08b4071345a
#
_entry.id   b50e939865f633d7448bf08b4071345a
#
_cell.length_a   1.000
_cell.length_b   1.000
_cell.length_c   1.000
_cell.angle_alpha   90.00
_cell.angle_beta   90.00
_cell.angle_gamma   90.00
#
_symmetry.space_group_name_H-M   'P 1'
#
loop_
_entity.id
_entity.type
_entity.pdbx_description
1 polymer ?
#
loop_
_entity_poly.entity_id
_entity_poly.type
_entity_poly.pdbx_seq_one_letter_code
_entity_poly.pdbx_strand_id
1 'polypeptide(L)'
;MEFSLSDGLCGQPLTLGLEPGGFCQVNLGQNENCIRLLLEWTREMKPGKALDLFCGMGNFSLPLAMQGWEVTGMDMQRSTIRSGVRNAATAGLADHCQFSQESATKAARRLLVEKTPFDCLLLDPPRSGCAEIIPLLPGLNAKQIIYISCDPATLARDLVGLTKTGYRLVEARLVDMFPQTAHQETMVRLERE
;
A
#
# COMPACT_ATOMS: atom_id res chain seq x y z
N MET A 1 -6.28 -0.95 20.00
CA MET A 1 -7.10 0.15 19.42
C MET A 1 -7.82 -0.44 18.22
N GLU A 2 -9.06 -0.05 18.01
CA GLU A 2 -9.85 -0.45 16.85
C GLU A 2 -10.52 0.77 16.25
N PHE A 3 -10.70 0.79 14.94
CA PHE A 3 -11.46 1.79 14.21
C PHE A 3 -12.14 1.15 13.01
N SER A 4 -13.26 1.73 12.59
CA SER A 4 -14.02 1.23 11.44
C SER A 4 -13.94 2.23 10.30
N LEU A 5 -13.78 1.70 9.09
CA LEU A 5 -13.93 2.44 7.85
C LEU A 5 -15.41 2.49 7.48
N SER A 6 -15.85 3.57 6.83
CA SER A 6 -17.24 3.77 6.47
C SER A 6 -17.75 2.72 5.47
N ASP A 7 -19.00 2.31 5.60
CA ASP A 7 -19.66 1.30 4.76
C ASP A 7 -19.63 1.66 3.27
N GLY A 8 -19.71 2.97 2.96
CA GLY A 8 -19.67 3.46 1.58
C GLY A 8 -18.33 3.32 0.88
N LEU A 9 -17.27 2.96 1.61
CA LEU A 9 -15.92 2.86 1.05
C LEU A 9 -15.69 1.53 0.33
N CYS A 10 -16.09 0.41 0.96
CA CYS A 10 -15.84 -0.94 0.46
C CYS A 10 -17.14 -1.75 0.22
N GLY A 11 -18.32 -1.10 0.31
CA GLY A 11 -19.61 -1.76 0.17
C GLY A 11 -20.09 -2.52 1.42
N GLN A 12 -19.25 -2.64 2.43
CA GLN A 12 -19.53 -3.20 3.75
C GLN A 12 -18.55 -2.65 4.78
N PRO A 13 -18.90 -2.67 6.08
CA PRO A 13 -18.03 -2.17 7.14
C PRO A 13 -16.72 -2.97 7.21
N LEU A 14 -15.61 -2.26 7.39
CA LEU A 14 -14.31 -2.88 7.66
C LEU A 14 -13.75 -2.32 8.96
N THR A 15 -13.64 -3.17 9.97
CA THR A 15 -13.02 -2.81 11.25
C THR A 15 -11.58 -3.28 11.29
N LEU A 16 -10.68 -2.36 11.60
CA LEU A 16 -9.25 -2.60 11.72
C LEU A 16 -8.81 -2.50 13.18
N GLY A 17 -8.21 -3.55 13.68
CA GLY A 17 -7.60 -3.61 15.01
C GLY A 17 -6.09 -3.45 14.94
N LEU A 18 -5.54 -2.71 15.90
CA LEU A 18 -4.10 -2.47 16.02
C LEU A 18 -3.59 -2.88 17.39
N GLU A 19 -2.52 -3.66 17.43
CA GLU A 19 -1.80 -3.95 18.67
C GLU A 19 -1.04 -2.72 19.20
N PRO A 20 -0.81 -2.62 20.52
CA PRO A 20 -0.01 -1.53 21.09
C PRO A 20 1.38 -1.42 20.42
N GLY A 21 1.78 -0.18 20.11
CA GLY A 21 3.06 0.11 19.46
C GLY A 21 3.04 0.00 17.93
N GLY A 22 1.92 -0.39 17.31
CA GLY A 22 1.75 -0.30 15.86
C GLY A 22 1.40 1.13 15.41
N PHE A 23 1.60 1.40 14.13
CA PHE A 23 1.21 2.66 13.49
C PHE A 23 -0.18 2.56 12.85
N CYS A 24 -0.98 3.61 12.95
CA CYS A 24 -2.18 3.83 12.15
C CYS A 24 -2.28 5.30 11.74
N GLN A 25 -2.99 5.55 10.66
CA GLN A 25 -3.28 6.91 10.19
C GLN A 25 -4.16 7.65 11.21
N VAL A 26 -3.69 8.81 11.69
CA VAL A 26 -4.32 9.53 12.80
C VAL A 26 -5.61 10.23 12.34
N ASN A 27 -5.62 10.75 11.11
CA ASN A 27 -6.80 11.38 10.51
C ASN A 27 -7.61 10.34 9.73
N LEU A 28 -8.60 9.73 10.40
CA LEU A 28 -9.41 8.66 9.81
C LEU A 28 -10.18 9.11 8.56
N GLY A 29 -10.70 10.34 8.55
CA GLY A 29 -11.41 10.87 7.37
C GLY A 29 -10.50 11.00 6.14
N GLN A 30 -9.27 11.48 6.34
CA GLN A 30 -8.29 11.56 5.26
C GLN A 30 -7.74 10.18 4.89
N ASN A 31 -7.61 9.27 5.85
CA ASN A 31 -7.28 7.88 5.56
C ASN A 31 -8.31 7.24 4.62
N GLU A 32 -9.61 7.46 4.89
CA GLU A 32 -10.68 7.01 3.98
C GLU A 32 -10.57 7.64 2.58
N ASN A 33 -10.15 8.91 2.49
CA ASN A 33 -9.90 9.55 1.20
C ASN A 33 -8.72 8.89 0.45
N CYS A 34 -7.63 8.52 1.15
CA CYS A 34 -6.54 7.76 0.55
C CYS A 34 -7.01 6.40 0.04
N ILE A 35 -7.79 5.68 0.84
CA ILE A 35 -8.34 4.37 0.45
C ILE A 35 -9.29 4.51 -0.75
N ARG A 36 -10.16 5.52 -0.74
CA ARG A 36 -11.08 5.80 -1.86
C ARG A 36 -10.30 6.04 -3.15
N LEU A 37 -9.24 6.84 -3.09
CA LEU A 37 -8.39 7.12 -4.23
C LEU A 37 -7.67 5.86 -4.74
N LEU A 38 -7.16 5.03 -3.83
CA LEU A 38 -6.59 3.73 -4.17
C LEU A 38 -7.60 2.86 -4.94
N LEU A 39 -8.82 2.73 -4.42
CA LEU A 39 -9.88 1.93 -5.03
C LEU A 39 -10.35 2.52 -6.38
N GLU A 40 -10.39 3.84 -6.52
CA GLU A 40 -10.67 4.53 -7.77
C GLU A 40 -9.61 4.18 -8.83
N TRP A 41 -8.33 4.29 -8.49
CA TRP A 41 -7.22 4.01 -9.40
C TRP A 41 -7.07 2.55 -9.80
N THR A 42 -7.61 1.63 -9.00
CA THR A 42 -7.57 0.20 -9.30
C THR A 42 -8.87 -0.33 -9.92
N ARG A 43 -9.94 0.50 -9.97
CA ARG A 43 -11.28 0.09 -10.45
C ARG A 43 -11.28 -0.45 -11.88
N GLU A 44 -10.51 0.17 -12.78
CA GLU A 44 -10.47 -0.22 -14.19
C GLU A 44 -9.59 -1.44 -14.45
N MET A 45 -8.82 -1.85 -13.47
CA MET A 45 -8.01 -3.06 -13.55
C MET A 45 -8.88 -4.26 -13.19
N LYS A 46 -8.73 -5.35 -13.97
CA LYS A 46 -9.27 -6.64 -13.53
C LYS A 46 -8.51 -7.05 -12.26
N PRO A 47 -9.21 -7.37 -11.15
CA PRO A 47 -8.54 -7.83 -9.94
C PRO A 47 -7.61 -9.01 -10.23
N GLY A 48 -6.41 -8.89 -9.72
CA GLY A 48 -5.31 -9.84 -9.89
C GLY A 48 -4.47 -9.90 -8.61
N LYS A 49 -3.14 -9.92 -8.76
CA LYS A 49 -2.22 -9.97 -7.62
C LYS A 49 -1.67 -8.58 -7.29
N ALA A 50 -1.83 -8.18 -6.03
CA ALA A 50 -1.23 -6.95 -5.50
C ALA A 50 -0.15 -7.28 -4.46
N LEU A 51 0.94 -6.51 -4.47
CA LEU A 51 2.00 -6.58 -3.47
C LEU A 51 2.06 -5.26 -2.71
N ASP A 52 1.91 -5.34 -1.39
CA ASP A 52 2.01 -4.21 -0.48
C ASP A 52 3.29 -4.36 0.36
N LEU A 53 4.33 -3.59 0.04
CA LEU A 53 5.67 -3.74 0.61
C LEU A 53 5.88 -3.03 1.96
N PHE A 54 4.90 -2.28 2.42
CA PHE A 54 4.87 -1.60 3.72
C PHE A 54 3.47 -1.69 4.32
N CYS A 55 2.90 -2.90 4.35
CA CYS A 55 1.48 -3.11 4.54
C CYS A 55 0.93 -2.74 5.93
N GLY A 56 1.81 -2.60 6.93
CA GLY A 56 1.37 -2.37 8.29
C GLY A 56 0.35 -3.40 8.78
N MET A 57 -0.78 -2.94 9.25
CA MET A 57 -1.91 -3.77 9.71
C MET A 57 -2.94 -4.08 8.62
N GLY A 58 -2.61 -3.79 7.36
CA GLY A 58 -3.48 -4.05 6.21
C GLY A 58 -4.40 -2.88 5.84
N ASN A 59 -4.06 -1.64 6.20
CA ASN A 59 -4.87 -0.45 5.96
C ASN A 59 -5.28 -0.26 4.49
N PHE A 60 -4.39 -0.55 3.55
CA PHE A 60 -4.64 -0.49 2.10
C PHE A 60 -4.86 -1.87 1.51
N SER A 61 -4.19 -2.90 2.06
CA SER A 61 -4.30 -4.28 1.60
C SER A 61 -5.71 -4.84 1.69
N LEU A 62 -6.40 -4.64 2.83
CA LEU A 62 -7.72 -5.22 3.07
C LEU A 62 -8.82 -4.59 2.20
N PRO A 63 -8.88 -3.26 2.00
CA PRO A 63 -9.79 -2.65 1.04
C PRO A 63 -9.62 -3.17 -0.38
N LEU A 64 -8.38 -3.40 -0.84
CA LEU A 64 -8.13 -4.03 -2.14
C LEU A 64 -8.67 -5.47 -2.20
N ALA A 65 -8.42 -6.28 -1.15
CA ALA A 65 -8.91 -7.64 -1.10
C ALA A 65 -10.44 -7.70 -1.12
N MET A 66 -11.13 -6.74 -0.52
CA MET A 66 -12.60 -6.61 -0.61
C MET A 66 -13.09 -6.37 -2.05
N GLN A 67 -12.23 -5.83 -2.92
CA GLN A 67 -12.51 -5.67 -4.36
C GLN A 67 -12.09 -6.89 -5.19
N GLY A 68 -11.73 -8.00 -4.54
CA GLY A 68 -11.37 -9.26 -5.20
C GLY A 68 -9.89 -9.43 -5.55
N TRP A 69 -9.01 -8.55 -5.07
CA TRP A 69 -7.57 -8.72 -5.26
C TRP A 69 -6.98 -9.79 -4.35
N GLU A 70 -6.00 -10.55 -4.87
CA GLU A 70 -5.12 -11.40 -4.05
C GLU A 70 -3.94 -10.54 -3.56
N VAL A 71 -3.90 -10.22 -2.27
CA VAL A 71 -2.92 -9.29 -1.72
C VAL A 71 -1.86 -10.03 -0.92
N THR A 72 -0.60 -9.75 -1.26
CA THR A 72 0.56 -10.16 -0.47
C THR A 72 1.13 -8.93 0.25
N GLY A 73 1.04 -8.90 1.57
CA GLY A 73 1.50 -7.81 2.41
C GLY A 73 2.79 -8.14 3.16
N MET A 74 3.75 -7.22 3.14
CA MET A 74 5.03 -7.33 3.83
C MET A 74 5.26 -6.12 4.73
N ASP A 75 5.72 -6.35 5.96
CA ASP A 75 6.15 -5.31 6.88
C ASP A 75 7.23 -5.86 7.82
N MET A 76 8.14 -4.99 8.27
CA MET A 76 9.18 -5.39 9.22
C MET A 76 8.65 -5.56 10.64
N GLN A 77 7.58 -4.87 11.00
CA GLN A 77 7.09 -4.81 12.36
C GLN A 77 6.15 -5.99 12.66
N ARG A 78 6.58 -6.87 13.54
CA ARG A 78 5.84 -8.09 13.90
C ARG A 78 4.43 -7.83 14.45
N SER A 79 4.25 -6.77 15.26
CA SER A 79 2.96 -6.42 15.86
C SER A 79 1.94 -5.98 14.80
N THR A 80 2.38 -5.22 13.76
CA THR A 80 1.50 -4.81 12.67
C THR A 80 1.10 -5.99 11.80
N ILE A 81 2.03 -6.91 11.49
CA ILE A 81 1.71 -8.15 10.76
C ILE A 81 0.71 -9.01 11.53
N ARG A 82 0.87 -9.20 12.85
CA ARG A 82 -0.14 -9.93 13.65
C ARG A 82 -1.51 -9.24 13.59
N SER A 83 -1.53 -7.91 13.62
CA SER A 83 -2.76 -7.15 13.45
C SER A 83 -3.37 -7.37 12.06
N GLY A 84 -2.57 -7.31 10.99
CA GLY A 84 -3.02 -7.56 9.61
C GLY A 84 -3.64 -8.96 9.43
N VAL A 85 -2.98 -10.00 9.93
CA VAL A 85 -3.50 -11.37 9.90
C VAL A 85 -4.84 -11.48 10.63
N ARG A 86 -4.94 -10.88 11.84
CA ARG A 86 -6.20 -10.89 12.60
C ARG A 86 -7.30 -10.09 11.89
N ASN A 87 -6.97 -8.92 11.36
CA ASN A 87 -7.92 -8.09 10.62
C ASN A 87 -8.47 -8.81 9.38
N ALA A 88 -7.59 -9.48 8.61
CA ALA A 88 -8.00 -10.30 7.48
C ALA A 88 -8.94 -11.43 7.89
N ALA A 89 -8.62 -12.14 8.97
CA ALA A 89 -9.47 -13.22 9.48
C ALA A 89 -10.84 -12.68 9.94
N THR A 90 -10.87 -11.57 10.68
CA THR A 90 -12.11 -10.95 11.17
C THR A 90 -13.00 -10.45 10.02
N ALA A 91 -12.39 -9.94 8.95
CA ALA A 91 -13.09 -9.48 7.75
C ALA A 91 -13.47 -10.62 6.77
N GLY A 92 -13.14 -11.88 7.06
CA GLY A 92 -13.37 -13.00 6.16
C GLY A 92 -12.49 -12.97 4.90
N LEU A 93 -11.34 -12.32 4.96
CA LEU A 93 -10.41 -12.09 3.84
C LEU A 93 -9.10 -12.89 3.97
N ALA A 94 -9.03 -13.88 4.87
CA ALA A 94 -7.81 -14.63 5.13
C ALA A 94 -7.28 -15.38 3.88
N ASP A 95 -8.18 -15.80 2.99
CA ASP A 95 -7.81 -16.46 1.73
C ASP A 95 -7.35 -15.47 0.65
N HIS A 96 -7.65 -14.18 0.79
CA HIS A 96 -7.31 -13.12 -0.15
C HIS A 96 -6.13 -12.26 0.30
N CYS A 97 -5.77 -12.28 1.59
CA CYS A 97 -4.67 -11.49 2.14
C CYS A 97 -3.68 -12.38 2.86
N GLN A 98 -2.44 -12.41 2.37
CA GLN A 98 -1.34 -13.08 3.04
C GLN A 98 -0.35 -12.05 3.57
N PHE A 99 -0.12 -12.05 4.89
CA PHE A 99 0.80 -11.13 5.53
C PHE A 99 2.03 -11.85 6.07
N SER A 100 3.23 -11.29 5.83
CA SER A 100 4.48 -11.85 6.35
C SER A 100 5.43 -10.78 6.86
N GLN A 101 6.16 -11.16 7.93
CA GLN A 101 7.17 -10.29 8.52
C GLN A 101 8.46 -10.37 7.71
N GLU A 102 8.68 -9.39 6.84
CA GLU A 102 9.87 -9.31 6.00
C GLU A 102 10.14 -7.85 5.63
N SER A 103 11.43 -7.47 5.46
CA SER A 103 11.73 -6.13 4.92
C SER A 103 11.40 -6.06 3.44
N ALA A 104 10.97 -4.88 2.97
CA ALA A 104 10.64 -4.63 1.57
C ALA A 104 11.78 -5.06 0.61
N THR A 105 13.04 -4.76 0.97
CA THR A 105 14.22 -5.14 0.18
C THR A 105 14.39 -6.65 0.08
N LYS A 106 14.24 -7.37 1.20
CA LYS A 106 14.37 -8.83 1.22
C LYS A 106 13.23 -9.48 0.45
N ALA A 107 11.99 -9.02 0.68
CA ALA A 107 10.80 -9.48 -0.03
C ALA A 107 10.93 -9.29 -1.54
N ALA A 108 11.32 -8.08 -2.01
CA ALA A 108 11.49 -7.80 -3.42
C ALA A 108 12.54 -8.73 -4.06
N ARG A 109 13.70 -8.93 -3.42
CA ARG A 109 14.73 -9.85 -3.93
C ARG A 109 14.25 -11.29 -4.02
N ARG A 110 13.56 -11.80 -3.00
CA ARG A 110 12.99 -13.16 -2.98
C ARG A 110 11.97 -13.34 -4.10
N LEU A 111 11.02 -12.42 -4.22
CA LEU A 111 9.96 -12.47 -5.23
C LEU A 111 10.49 -12.40 -6.66
N LEU A 112 11.60 -11.67 -6.88
CA LEU A 112 12.31 -11.66 -8.16
C LEU A 112 12.89 -13.03 -8.49
N VAL A 113 13.48 -13.74 -7.54
CA VAL A 113 14.02 -15.10 -7.72
C VAL A 113 12.89 -16.09 -8.01
N GLU A 114 11.78 -15.95 -7.28
CA GLU A 114 10.58 -16.78 -7.44
C GLU A 114 9.81 -16.48 -8.73
N LYS A 115 10.12 -15.36 -9.41
CA LYS A 115 9.43 -14.88 -10.62
C LYS A 115 7.93 -14.74 -10.42
N THR A 116 7.51 -14.34 -9.21
CA THR A 116 6.11 -14.12 -8.88
C THR A 116 5.62 -12.84 -9.54
N PRO A 117 4.65 -12.90 -10.45
CA PRO A 117 4.13 -11.72 -11.12
C PRO A 117 3.11 -11.01 -10.22
N PHE A 118 3.10 -9.68 -10.31
CA PHE A 118 2.08 -8.83 -9.69
C PHE A 118 1.48 -7.89 -10.71
N ASP A 119 0.21 -7.55 -10.56
CA ASP A 119 -0.47 -6.57 -11.41
C ASP A 119 -0.35 -5.16 -10.83
N CYS A 120 -0.34 -5.04 -9.51
CA CYS A 120 -0.25 -3.76 -8.79
C CYS A 120 0.76 -3.84 -7.64
N LEU A 121 1.57 -2.79 -7.47
CA LEU A 121 2.42 -2.59 -6.29
C LEU A 121 1.89 -1.41 -5.47
N LEU A 122 1.82 -1.61 -4.16
CA LEU A 122 1.55 -0.56 -3.18
C LEU A 122 2.82 -0.26 -2.40
N LEU A 123 3.13 1.01 -2.25
CA LEU A 123 4.27 1.52 -1.51
C LEU A 123 3.78 2.62 -0.56
N ASP A 124 3.89 2.38 0.74
CA ASP A 124 3.65 3.39 1.79
C ASP A 124 4.86 3.41 2.74
N PRO A 125 6.05 3.79 2.23
CA PRO A 125 7.28 3.71 2.99
C PRO A 125 7.36 4.79 4.07
N PRO A 126 8.29 4.65 5.04
CA PRO A 126 8.60 5.72 5.99
C PRO A 126 9.13 6.98 5.29
N ARG A 127 9.28 8.08 6.03
CA ARG A 127 9.76 9.39 5.52
C ARG A 127 11.05 9.34 4.71
N SER A 128 11.91 8.36 4.94
CA SER A 128 13.14 8.16 4.17
C SER A 128 12.92 7.71 2.73
N GLY A 129 11.68 7.38 2.37
CA GLY A 129 11.33 6.75 1.10
C GLY A 129 11.82 5.31 0.99
N CYS A 130 11.91 4.81 -0.23
CA CYS A 130 12.28 3.41 -0.49
C CYS A 130 13.30 3.26 -1.63
N ALA A 131 14.27 4.18 -1.71
CA ALA A 131 15.28 4.20 -2.78
C ALA A 131 16.00 2.85 -3.02
N GLU A 132 16.18 2.05 -1.96
CA GLU A 132 16.86 0.74 -2.06
C GLU A 132 16.09 -0.28 -2.89
N ILE A 133 14.76 -0.20 -2.90
CA ILE A 133 13.93 -1.16 -3.65
C ILE A 133 13.58 -0.69 -5.05
N ILE A 134 13.70 0.61 -5.34
CA ILE A 134 13.34 1.18 -6.64
C ILE A 134 13.96 0.41 -7.82
N PRO A 135 15.27 0.05 -7.80
CA PRO A 135 15.88 -0.71 -8.89
C PRO A 135 15.35 -2.15 -9.05
N LEU A 136 14.68 -2.68 -8.01
CA LEU A 136 14.17 -4.05 -7.99
C LEU A 136 12.74 -4.13 -8.55
N LEU A 137 11.94 -3.07 -8.40
CA LEU A 137 10.51 -3.07 -8.73
C LEU A 137 10.18 -3.42 -10.19
N PRO A 138 10.95 -2.98 -11.19
CA PRO A 138 10.67 -3.34 -12.59
C PRO A 138 10.66 -4.83 -12.86
N GLY A 139 11.48 -5.59 -12.14
CA GLY A 139 11.56 -7.04 -12.27
C GLY A 139 10.33 -7.79 -11.72
N LEU A 140 9.52 -7.14 -10.90
CA LEU A 140 8.25 -7.69 -10.41
C LEU A 140 7.11 -7.57 -11.45
N ASN A 141 7.36 -6.90 -12.57
CA ASN A 141 6.48 -6.80 -13.74
C ASN A 141 5.10 -6.17 -13.48
N ALA A 142 4.92 -5.41 -12.41
CA ALA A 142 3.64 -4.78 -12.14
C ALA A 142 3.26 -3.77 -13.23
N LYS A 143 1.99 -3.77 -13.60
CA LYS A 143 1.43 -2.82 -14.58
C LYS A 143 1.26 -1.43 -13.97
N GLN A 144 1.01 -1.38 -12.66
CA GLN A 144 0.75 -0.16 -11.92
C GLN A 144 1.50 -0.14 -10.61
N ILE A 145 2.01 1.03 -10.24
CA ILE A 145 2.54 1.32 -8.90
C ILE A 145 1.72 2.45 -8.30
N ILE A 146 1.23 2.25 -7.09
CA ILE A 146 0.62 3.30 -6.27
C ILE A 146 1.58 3.55 -5.12
N TYR A 147 2.07 4.80 -5.03
CA TYR A 147 3.04 5.22 -4.01
C TYR A 147 2.40 6.32 -3.15
N ILE A 148 2.38 6.10 -1.85
CA ILE A 148 1.89 7.02 -0.84
C ILE A 148 3.11 7.55 -0.08
N SER A 149 3.21 8.85 0.12
CA SER A 149 4.39 9.45 0.77
C SER A 149 4.03 10.67 1.60
N CYS A 150 4.55 10.70 2.82
CA CYS A 150 4.46 11.87 3.70
C CYS A 150 5.64 12.86 3.51
N ASP A 151 6.55 12.62 2.57
CA ASP A 151 7.69 13.49 2.29
C ASP A 151 7.89 13.71 0.79
N PRO A 152 7.56 14.90 0.28
CA PRO A 152 7.65 15.20 -1.15
C PRO A 152 9.06 15.12 -1.73
N ALA A 153 10.09 15.39 -0.93
CA ALA A 153 11.47 15.40 -1.42
C ALA A 153 11.97 13.96 -1.68
N THR A 154 11.69 13.05 -0.75
CA THR A 154 12.03 11.63 -0.93
C THR A 154 11.17 10.98 -2.01
N LEU A 155 9.89 11.36 -2.12
CA LEU A 155 9.03 10.94 -3.21
C LEU A 155 9.60 11.36 -4.57
N ALA A 156 9.96 12.63 -4.73
CA ALA A 156 10.53 13.12 -6.00
C ALA A 156 11.80 12.36 -6.40
N ARG A 157 12.70 12.09 -5.43
CA ARG A 157 13.88 11.27 -5.65
C ARG A 157 13.53 9.87 -6.15
N ASP A 158 12.60 9.19 -5.50
CA ASP A 158 12.19 7.83 -5.82
C ASP A 158 11.46 7.77 -7.18
N LEU A 159 10.63 8.78 -7.50
CA LEU A 159 9.98 8.90 -8.80
C LEU A 159 10.98 9.04 -9.96
N VAL A 160 12.07 9.78 -9.78
CA VAL A 160 13.15 9.83 -10.78
C VAL A 160 13.74 8.44 -11.04
N GLY A 161 13.88 7.62 -10.00
CA GLY A 161 14.31 6.24 -10.14
C GLY A 161 13.30 5.39 -10.92
N LEU A 162 12.02 5.47 -10.57
CA LEU A 162 10.95 4.70 -11.20
C LEU A 162 10.77 5.07 -12.68
N THR A 163 10.80 6.37 -13.02
CA THR A 163 10.67 6.81 -14.41
C THR A 163 11.83 6.35 -15.30
N LYS A 164 13.03 6.24 -14.75
CA LYS A 164 14.18 5.67 -15.47
C LYS A 164 14.08 4.16 -15.72
N THR A 165 13.16 3.50 -15.04
CA THR A 165 12.99 2.04 -15.14
C THR A 165 11.74 1.61 -15.90
N GLY A 166 11.13 2.52 -16.68
CA GLY A 166 10.00 2.22 -17.56
C GLY A 166 8.62 2.39 -16.93
N TYR A 167 8.53 3.21 -15.87
CA TYR A 167 7.25 3.64 -15.32
C TYR A 167 7.01 5.12 -15.63
N ARG A 168 5.79 5.45 -16.04
CA ARG A 168 5.35 6.82 -16.30
C ARG A 168 4.44 7.29 -15.18
N LEU A 169 4.70 8.48 -14.64
CA LEU A 169 3.77 9.13 -13.70
C LEU A 169 2.49 9.54 -14.45
N VAL A 170 1.36 9.01 -14.00
CA VAL A 170 0.04 9.27 -14.61
C VAL A 170 -0.74 10.31 -13.83
N GLU A 171 -0.71 10.19 -12.51
CA GLU A 171 -1.51 11.04 -11.63
C GLU A 171 -0.81 11.28 -10.31
N ALA A 172 -1.00 12.48 -9.74
CA ALA A 172 -0.57 12.83 -8.40
C ALA A 172 -1.71 13.55 -7.67
N ARG A 173 -1.96 13.17 -6.42
CA ARG A 173 -2.95 13.77 -5.54
C ARG A 173 -2.34 14.12 -4.20
N LEU A 174 -2.64 15.32 -3.73
CA LEU A 174 -2.30 15.77 -2.41
C LEU A 174 -3.44 15.45 -1.44
N VAL A 175 -3.11 14.89 -0.29
CA VAL A 175 -4.07 14.61 0.79
C VAL A 175 -3.57 15.32 2.04
N ASP A 176 -4.34 16.32 2.50
CA ASP A 176 -4.00 17.11 3.70
C ASP A 176 -4.35 16.32 4.97
N MET A 177 -3.42 15.46 5.39
CA MET A 177 -3.57 14.64 6.61
C MET A 177 -3.53 15.44 7.90
N PHE A 178 -2.83 16.57 7.89
CA PHE A 178 -2.58 17.38 9.07
C PHE A 178 -2.81 18.87 8.76
N PRO A 179 -4.09 19.29 8.63
CA PRO A 179 -4.45 20.67 8.31
C PRO A 179 -3.72 21.68 9.20
N GLN A 180 -3.26 22.78 8.59
CA GLN A 180 -2.49 23.86 9.24
C GLN A 180 -1.08 23.45 9.67
N THR A 181 -0.54 22.37 9.16
CA THR A 181 0.86 21.99 9.32
C THR A 181 1.56 21.86 7.95
N ALA A 182 2.87 21.69 7.95
CA ALA A 182 3.63 21.40 6.73
C ALA A 182 3.56 19.91 6.32
N HIS A 183 2.85 19.08 7.09
CA HIS A 183 2.76 17.64 6.85
C HIS A 183 1.56 17.32 5.97
N GLN A 184 1.86 16.74 4.81
CA GLN A 184 0.86 16.33 3.83
C GLN A 184 1.23 14.96 3.26
N GLU A 185 0.24 14.19 2.88
CA GLU A 185 0.45 12.97 2.11
C GLU A 185 0.32 13.26 0.62
N THR A 186 1.18 12.66 -0.16
CA THR A 186 1.09 12.70 -1.62
C THR A 186 0.91 11.28 -2.13
N MET A 187 -0.18 11.02 -2.81
CA MET A 187 -0.40 9.76 -3.51
C MET A 187 -0.09 9.94 -4.99
N VAL A 188 0.66 9.01 -5.55
CA VAL A 188 0.94 9.01 -6.99
C VAL A 188 0.64 7.65 -7.59
N ARG A 189 0.17 7.69 -8.83
CA ARG A 189 -0.07 6.54 -9.68
C ARG A 189 0.92 6.55 -10.84
N LEU A 190 1.64 5.45 -11.00
CA LEU A 190 2.51 5.22 -12.13
C LEU A 190 2.04 3.99 -12.90
N GLU A 191 2.21 4.01 -14.21
CA GLU A 191 1.91 2.91 -15.11
C GLU A 191 3.16 2.49 -15.85
N ARG A 192 3.27 1.22 -16.15
CA ARG A 192 4.35 0.68 -16.96
C ARG A 192 4.15 1.09 -18.42
N GLU A 193 5.20 1.57 -19.07
CA GLU A 193 5.24 1.87 -20.51
C GLU A 193 5.30 0.61 -21.37
#